data_afd3011ababcc1481d9bb8b50a018503
#
_entry.id   afd3011ababcc1481d9bb8b50a018503
#
_cell.length_a   1.000
_cell.length_b   1.000
_cell.length_c   1.000
_cell.angle_alpha   90.00
_cell.angle_beta   90.00
_cell.angle_gamma   90.00
#
_symmetry.space_group_name_H-M   'P 1'
#
loop_
_entity.id
_entity.type
_entity.pdbx_description
1 polymer ?
#
loop_
_entity_poly.entity_id
_entity_poly.type
_entity_poly.pdbx_seq_one_letter_code
_entity_poly.pdbx_strand_id
1 'polypeptide(L)'
;MIRDKINKILDSLPEEELENVYHSIVTIQEGYEFKYNLHQKGVQISEIYDADEIIDLWDKTFAKNINKQLKKDIHYEQFKWHIFSYKKQECLEEDVARKAFDNLSKDEFYVMYQGFPIIFLYTNANEVVSKDFDSQQDIYIFDKNFTWTYVHTHESMCGPYFYKVI
;
A
#
# COMPACT_ATOMS: atom_id res chain seq x y z
N MET A 1 2.46 -33.31 14.31
CA MET A 1 3.05 -32.08 13.72
C MET A 1 1.98 -30.97 13.70
N ILE A 2 2.32 -29.72 13.40
CA ILE A 2 1.33 -28.62 13.40
C ILE A 2 0.23 -28.85 12.36
N ARG A 3 0.60 -29.38 11.18
CA ARG A 3 -0.35 -29.71 10.11
C ARG A 3 -1.45 -30.65 10.57
N ASP A 4 -1.11 -31.71 11.38
CA ASP A 4 -2.10 -32.65 11.89
C ASP A 4 -3.07 -32.00 12.89
N LYS A 5 -2.58 -30.98 13.63
CA LYS A 5 -3.45 -30.18 14.51
C LYS A 5 -4.43 -29.33 13.73
N ILE A 6 -3.94 -28.69 12.63
CA ILE A 6 -4.78 -27.91 11.73
C ILE A 6 -5.86 -28.79 11.09
N ASN A 7 -5.48 -29.95 10.54
CA ASN A 7 -6.43 -30.86 9.92
C ASN A 7 -7.51 -31.32 10.92
N LYS A 8 -7.14 -31.65 12.16
CA LYS A 8 -8.12 -32.01 13.20
C LYS A 8 -9.10 -30.87 13.50
N ILE A 9 -8.67 -29.64 13.47
CA ILE A 9 -9.55 -28.48 13.65
C ILE A 9 -10.50 -28.39 12.46
N LEU A 10 -9.99 -28.46 11.23
CA LEU A 10 -10.79 -28.43 10.01
C LEU A 10 -11.85 -29.53 9.99
N ASP A 11 -11.46 -30.76 10.33
CA ASP A 11 -12.37 -31.94 10.41
C ASP A 11 -13.49 -31.76 11.46
N SER A 12 -13.29 -30.90 12.46
CA SER A 12 -14.27 -30.64 13.52
C SER A 12 -15.22 -29.47 13.24
N LEU A 13 -14.94 -28.68 12.20
CA LEU A 13 -15.75 -27.52 11.83
C LEU A 13 -16.91 -27.92 10.90
N PRO A 14 -18.08 -27.29 11.03
CA PRO A 14 -19.16 -27.46 10.06
C PRO A 14 -18.78 -26.79 8.73
N GLU A 15 -19.36 -27.28 7.63
CA GLU A 15 -19.07 -26.83 6.25
C GLU A 15 -19.20 -25.30 6.10
N GLU A 16 -20.20 -24.72 6.75
CA GLU A 16 -20.49 -23.27 6.74
C GLU A 16 -19.32 -22.42 7.29
N GLU A 17 -18.53 -22.97 8.24
CA GLU A 17 -17.36 -22.30 8.80
C GLU A 17 -16.09 -22.52 7.97
N LEU A 18 -16.04 -23.55 7.14
CA LEU A 18 -14.87 -23.83 6.30
C LEU A 18 -14.63 -22.72 5.26
N GLU A 19 -15.66 -22.03 4.79
CA GLU A 19 -15.54 -20.89 3.90
C GLU A 19 -14.78 -19.72 4.57
N ASN A 20 -15.11 -19.43 5.83
CA ASN A 20 -14.41 -18.40 6.63
C ASN A 20 -12.94 -18.76 6.85
N VAL A 21 -12.67 -20.05 7.12
CA VAL A 21 -11.29 -20.55 7.28
C VAL A 21 -10.53 -20.44 5.96
N TYR A 22 -11.14 -20.80 4.82
CA TYR A 22 -10.55 -20.69 3.52
C TYR A 22 -10.11 -19.24 3.22
N HIS A 23 -11.00 -18.26 3.40
CA HIS A 23 -10.66 -16.85 3.21
C HIS A 23 -9.52 -16.38 4.12
N SER A 24 -9.50 -16.84 5.38
CA SER A 24 -8.41 -16.54 6.32
C SER A 24 -7.07 -17.11 5.85
N ILE A 25 -7.08 -18.36 5.35
CA ILE A 25 -5.87 -19.00 4.83
C ILE A 25 -5.37 -18.31 3.56
N VAL A 26 -6.27 -17.93 2.65
CA VAL A 26 -5.92 -17.17 1.44
C VAL A 26 -5.25 -15.86 1.80
N THR A 27 -5.79 -15.09 2.75
CA THR A 27 -5.19 -13.83 3.21
C THR A 27 -3.77 -14.04 3.78
N ILE A 28 -3.59 -15.11 4.57
CA ILE A 28 -2.27 -15.48 5.12
C ILE A 28 -1.30 -15.85 3.99
N GLN A 29 -1.75 -16.61 3.00
CA GLN A 29 -0.95 -17.02 1.86
C GLN A 29 -0.52 -15.81 1.02
N GLU A 30 -1.44 -14.92 0.68
CA GLU A 30 -1.15 -13.70 -0.09
C GLU A 30 -0.13 -12.81 0.64
N GLY A 31 -0.28 -12.64 1.95
CA GLY A 31 0.68 -11.89 2.78
C GLY A 31 2.06 -12.53 2.82
N TYR A 32 2.13 -13.87 2.84
CA TYR A 32 3.39 -14.61 2.76
C TYR A 32 4.04 -14.46 1.37
N GLU A 33 3.28 -14.68 0.30
CA GLU A 33 3.76 -14.59 -1.07
C GLU A 33 4.27 -13.18 -1.39
N PHE A 34 3.57 -12.15 -0.95
CA PHE A 34 4.00 -10.76 -1.08
C PHE A 34 5.40 -10.54 -0.47
N LYS A 35 5.57 -10.91 0.80
CA LYS A 35 6.87 -10.77 1.50
C LYS A 35 7.95 -11.62 0.86
N TYR A 36 7.62 -12.85 0.48
CA TYR A 36 8.54 -13.77 -0.16
C TYR A 36 9.05 -13.24 -1.49
N ASN A 37 8.16 -12.70 -2.34
CA ASN A 37 8.53 -12.15 -3.64
C ASN A 37 9.45 -10.93 -3.50
N LEU A 38 9.19 -10.04 -2.55
CA LEU A 38 10.08 -8.93 -2.25
C LEU A 38 11.45 -9.38 -1.75
N HIS A 39 11.47 -10.39 -0.88
CA HIS A 39 12.73 -10.97 -0.39
C HIS A 39 13.56 -11.60 -1.52
N GLN A 40 12.91 -12.28 -2.48
CA GLN A 40 13.60 -12.84 -3.66
C GLN A 40 14.25 -11.77 -4.53
N LYS A 41 13.73 -10.54 -4.52
CA LYS A 41 14.32 -9.35 -5.16
C LYS A 41 15.42 -8.69 -4.33
N GLY A 42 15.74 -9.23 -3.16
CA GLY A 42 16.75 -8.69 -2.25
C GLY A 42 16.27 -7.51 -1.39
N VAL A 43 14.96 -7.20 -1.43
CA VAL A 43 14.40 -6.10 -0.66
C VAL A 43 14.51 -6.37 0.83
N GLN A 44 14.98 -5.38 1.58
CA GLN A 44 14.96 -5.39 3.04
C GLN A 44 13.86 -4.44 3.52
N ILE A 45 13.07 -4.88 4.48
CA ILE A 45 11.95 -4.11 5.03
C ILE A 45 12.22 -3.89 6.52
N SER A 46 12.19 -2.63 6.94
CA SER A 46 12.26 -2.24 8.36
C SER A 46 11.04 -1.41 8.75
N GLU A 47 10.62 -1.53 10.00
CA GLU A 47 9.45 -0.85 10.56
C GLU A 47 9.88 0.44 11.28
N ILE A 48 9.14 1.52 11.07
CA ILE A 48 9.30 2.81 11.74
C ILE A 48 8.06 3.06 12.58
N TYR A 49 8.18 2.91 13.89
CA TYR A 49 7.06 2.99 14.85
C TYR A 49 6.69 4.43 15.23
N ASP A 50 7.65 5.35 15.20
CA ASP A 50 7.43 6.78 15.47
C ASP A 50 7.39 7.55 14.14
N ALA A 51 6.30 7.37 13.42
CA ALA A 51 6.17 7.78 12.02
C ALA A 51 5.30 9.04 11.81
N ASP A 52 4.80 9.66 12.85
CA ASP A 52 3.87 10.80 12.77
C ASP A 52 4.44 11.95 11.93
N GLU A 53 5.73 12.27 12.10
CA GLU A 53 6.38 13.32 11.32
C GLU A 53 6.46 13.00 9.82
N ILE A 54 6.67 11.74 9.47
CA ILE A 54 6.73 11.29 8.08
C ILE A 54 5.33 11.34 7.45
N ILE A 55 4.30 10.91 8.19
CA ILE A 55 2.89 10.98 7.75
C ILE A 55 2.48 12.43 7.54
N ASP A 56 2.82 13.30 8.47
CA ASP A 56 2.56 14.75 8.37
C ASP A 56 3.28 15.40 7.18
N LEU A 57 4.51 14.99 6.89
CA LEU A 57 5.26 15.47 5.73
C LEU A 57 4.62 15.02 4.42
N TRP A 58 4.10 13.79 4.36
CA TRP A 58 3.33 13.32 3.21
C TRP A 58 2.12 14.25 2.96
N ASP A 59 1.33 14.54 3.99
CA ASP A 59 0.18 15.43 3.91
C ASP A 59 0.56 16.85 3.48
N LYS A 60 1.62 17.41 4.06
CA LYS A 60 2.12 18.76 3.76
C LYS A 60 2.66 18.87 2.34
N THR A 61 3.18 17.77 1.78
CA THR A 61 3.78 17.78 0.44
C THR A 61 2.74 17.46 -0.63
N PHE A 62 2.04 16.35 -0.49
CA PHE A 62 1.18 15.83 -1.56
C PHE A 62 -0.27 16.32 -1.47
N ALA A 63 -0.71 16.77 -0.29
CA ALA A 63 -2.03 17.36 -0.08
C ALA A 63 -1.98 18.85 0.32
N LYS A 64 -0.89 19.55 0.03
CA LYS A 64 -0.66 20.96 0.45
C LYS A 64 -1.73 21.95 0.00
N ASN A 65 -2.34 21.71 -1.16
CA ASN A 65 -3.35 22.59 -1.74
C ASN A 65 -4.78 22.29 -1.29
N ILE A 66 -4.95 21.31 -0.41
CA ILE A 66 -6.23 20.81 0.05
C ILE A 66 -6.55 21.41 1.43
N ASN A 67 -7.44 22.40 1.45
CA ASN A 67 -7.84 23.03 2.71
C ASN A 67 -8.74 22.10 3.57
N LYS A 68 -8.94 22.48 4.83
CA LYS A 68 -9.66 21.66 5.81
C LYS A 68 -11.11 21.36 5.40
N GLN A 69 -11.81 22.30 4.73
CA GLN A 69 -13.18 22.08 4.28
C GLN A 69 -13.19 21.05 3.15
N LEU A 70 -12.32 21.21 2.16
CA LEU A 70 -12.21 20.28 1.04
C LEU A 70 -11.83 18.87 1.50
N LYS A 71 -10.92 18.74 2.49
CA LYS A 71 -10.59 17.43 3.09
C LYS A 71 -11.83 16.74 3.65
N LYS A 72 -12.75 17.46 4.29
CA LYS A 72 -14.02 16.91 4.76
C LYS A 72 -14.93 16.50 3.60
N ASP A 73 -15.06 17.36 2.61
CA ASP A 73 -15.97 17.14 1.46
C ASP A 73 -15.59 15.91 0.64
N ILE A 74 -14.31 15.56 0.57
CA ILE A 74 -13.79 14.38 -0.12
C ILE A 74 -13.52 13.20 0.80
N HIS A 75 -13.93 13.24 2.06
CA HIS A 75 -13.68 12.18 3.05
C HIS A 75 -12.19 11.78 3.17
N TYR A 76 -11.29 12.77 3.16
CA TYR A 76 -9.83 12.58 3.16
C TYR A 76 -9.31 11.77 4.35
N GLU A 77 -9.92 11.93 5.54
CA GLU A 77 -9.53 11.18 6.75
C GLU A 77 -9.85 9.68 6.62
N GLN A 78 -10.84 9.35 5.82
CA GLN A 78 -11.17 7.97 5.54
C GLN A 78 -10.15 7.35 4.58
N PHE A 79 -9.86 8.07 3.47
CA PHE A 79 -8.84 7.67 2.49
C PHE A 79 -8.12 8.90 1.92
N LYS A 80 -6.82 9.00 2.17
CA LYS A 80 -5.99 10.11 1.66
C LYS A 80 -5.97 10.16 0.13
N TRP A 81 -6.08 9.02 -0.54
CA TRP A 81 -6.10 8.94 -2.02
C TRP A 81 -7.32 9.60 -2.67
N HIS A 82 -8.34 9.98 -1.89
CA HIS A 82 -9.46 10.76 -2.40
C HIS A 82 -9.05 12.10 -3.02
N ILE A 83 -7.89 12.65 -2.69
CA ILE A 83 -7.36 13.85 -3.38
C ILE A 83 -7.16 13.61 -4.88
N PHE A 84 -6.84 12.39 -5.27
CA PHE A 84 -6.65 11.99 -6.66
C PHE A 84 -7.98 11.61 -7.32
N SER A 85 -8.76 10.71 -6.72
CA SER A 85 -10.03 10.24 -7.29
C SER A 85 -11.06 11.36 -7.46
N TYR A 86 -11.09 12.33 -6.54
CA TYR A 86 -11.93 13.54 -6.66
C TYR A 86 -11.28 14.66 -7.51
N LYS A 87 -10.15 14.37 -8.20
CA LYS A 87 -9.44 15.33 -9.08
C LYS A 87 -9.06 16.63 -8.39
N LYS A 88 -8.67 16.57 -7.11
CA LYS A 88 -8.22 17.74 -6.34
C LYS A 88 -6.71 17.93 -6.41
N GLN A 89 -6.00 16.89 -6.83
CA GLN A 89 -4.59 16.88 -7.16
C GLN A 89 -4.42 16.20 -8.51
N GLU A 90 -3.78 16.89 -9.47
CA GLU A 90 -3.43 16.27 -10.75
C GLU A 90 -2.43 15.14 -10.55
N CYS A 91 -2.63 14.03 -11.25
CA CYS A 91 -1.78 12.86 -11.18
C CYS A 91 -1.86 12.04 -12.46
N LEU A 92 -0.93 11.11 -12.63
CA LEU A 92 -1.06 10.03 -13.61
C LEU A 92 -1.92 8.92 -13.00
N GLU A 93 -2.67 8.21 -13.84
CA GLU A 93 -3.65 7.20 -13.41
C GLU A 93 -3.42 5.88 -14.15
N GLU A 94 -3.90 4.79 -13.56
CA GLU A 94 -3.95 3.45 -14.18
C GLU A 94 -2.58 2.99 -14.71
N ASP A 95 -2.53 2.48 -15.92
CA ASP A 95 -1.31 1.96 -16.55
C ASP A 95 -0.21 3.03 -16.70
N VAL A 96 -0.59 4.30 -16.85
CA VAL A 96 0.37 5.40 -16.96
C VAL A 96 1.05 5.64 -15.61
N ALA A 97 0.29 5.54 -14.52
CA ALA A 97 0.82 5.62 -13.16
C ALA A 97 1.76 4.44 -12.86
N ARG A 98 1.39 3.22 -13.24
CA ARG A 98 2.23 2.02 -13.11
C ARG A 98 3.56 2.20 -13.84
N LYS A 99 3.52 2.59 -15.10
CA LYS A 99 4.73 2.83 -15.91
C LYS A 99 5.63 3.91 -15.32
N ALA A 100 5.02 4.98 -14.79
CA ALA A 100 5.79 6.05 -14.16
C ALA A 100 6.54 5.56 -12.91
N PHE A 101 5.89 4.77 -12.06
CA PHE A 101 6.51 4.14 -10.90
C PHE A 101 7.60 3.13 -11.29
N ASP A 102 7.30 2.26 -12.27
CA ASP A 102 8.22 1.21 -12.71
C ASP A 102 9.51 1.77 -13.32
N ASN A 103 9.43 2.92 -13.99
CA ASN A 103 10.57 3.61 -14.60
C ASN A 103 11.41 4.45 -13.62
N LEU A 104 11.03 4.55 -12.35
CA LEU A 104 11.85 5.23 -11.36
C LEU A 104 13.13 4.45 -11.06
N SER A 105 14.24 5.16 -10.94
CA SER A 105 15.39 4.65 -10.21
C SER A 105 15.14 4.84 -8.72
N LYS A 106 14.87 3.75 -8.00
CA LYS A 106 14.45 3.79 -6.60
C LYS A 106 15.11 2.65 -5.82
N ASP A 107 16.13 2.97 -5.05
CA ASP A 107 16.78 2.00 -4.18
C ASP A 107 16.10 1.90 -2.81
N GLU A 108 15.56 3.01 -2.34
CA GLU A 108 14.84 3.08 -1.06
C GLU A 108 13.61 3.97 -1.16
N PHE A 109 12.55 3.57 -0.44
CA PHE A 109 11.31 4.33 -0.33
C PHE A 109 10.50 3.92 0.90
N TYR A 110 9.56 4.77 1.29
CA TYR A 110 8.59 4.49 2.34
C TYR A 110 7.34 3.85 1.78
N VAL A 111 6.73 2.97 2.58
CA VAL A 111 5.41 2.38 2.36
C VAL A 111 4.54 2.64 3.58
N MET A 112 3.46 3.35 3.37
CA MET A 112 2.45 3.69 4.38
C MET A 112 1.13 3.02 4.01
N TYR A 113 0.43 2.44 4.98
CA TYR A 113 -0.93 1.90 4.82
C TYR A 113 -1.95 2.87 5.42
N GLN A 114 -3.12 2.99 4.79
CA GLN A 114 -4.19 3.83 5.29
C GLN A 114 -4.57 3.46 6.74
N GLY A 115 -4.56 4.46 7.63
CA GLY A 115 -4.97 4.28 9.02
C GLY A 115 -4.00 3.47 9.89
N PHE A 116 -2.83 3.11 9.39
CA PHE A 116 -1.83 2.36 10.15
C PHE A 116 -0.70 3.29 10.63
N PRO A 117 -0.33 3.27 11.91
CA PRO A 117 0.62 4.24 12.48
C PRO A 117 2.10 3.92 12.20
N ILE A 118 2.38 2.77 11.59
CA ILE A 118 3.73 2.32 11.27
C ILE A 118 3.99 2.56 9.79
N ILE A 119 5.18 3.08 9.47
CA ILE A 119 5.69 3.17 8.11
C ILE A 119 6.76 2.10 7.92
N PHE A 120 6.79 1.51 6.74
CA PHE A 120 7.82 0.57 6.34
C PHE A 120 8.85 1.26 5.45
N LEU A 121 10.13 1.11 5.77
CA LEU A 121 11.21 1.51 4.90
C LEU A 121 11.68 0.29 4.10
N TYR A 122 11.59 0.40 2.79
CA TYR A 122 12.11 -0.59 1.85
C TYR A 122 13.47 -0.12 1.35
N THR A 123 14.47 -1.00 1.38
CA THR A 123 15.82 -0.75 0.86
C THR A 123 16.24 -1.89 -0.07
N ASN A 124 17.25 -1.66 -0.91
CA ASN A 124 17.61 -2.54 -2.03
C ASN A 124 16.43 -2.80 -2.96
N ALA A 125 15.62 -1.78 -3.22
CA ALA A 125 14.30 -1.90 -3.84
C ALA A 125 14.29 -1.53 -5.34
N ASN A 126 15.44 -1.52 -6.02
CA ASN A 126 15.54 -1.15 -7.43
C ASN A 126 14.69 -2.03 -8.37
N GLU A 127 14.56 -3.32 -8.04
CA GLU A 127 13.82 -4.30 -8.84
C GLU A 127 12.31 -4.35 -8.50
N VAL A 128 11.85 -3.51 -7.58
CA VAL A 128 10.44 -3.44 -7.20
C VAL A 128 9.65 -2.72 -8.30
N VAL A 129 8.53 -3.31 -8.70
CA VAL A 129 7.62 -2.78 -9.71
C VAL A 129 6.19 -2.66 -9.14
N SER A 130 5.36 -1.91 -9.82
CA SER A 130 3.97 -1.67 -9.41
C SER A 130 3.16 -2.96 -9.20
N LYS A 131 3.42 -3.98 -10.03
CA LYS A 131 2.78 -5.29 -9.93
C LYS A 131 3.04 -6.01 -8.61
N ASP A 132 4.17 -5.75 -7.95
CA ASP A 132 4.47 -6.37 -6.66
C ASP A 132 3.47 -5.97 -5.56
N PHE A 133 2.75 -4.88 -5.75
CA PHE A 133 1.77 -4.34 -4.81
C PHE A 133 0.31 -4.64 -5.18
N ASP A 134 0.03 -5.44 -6.21
CA ASP A 134 -1.33 -5.72 -6.66
C ASP A 134 -2.21 -6.41 -5.61
N SER A 135 -1.60 -7.16 -4.68
CA SER A 135 -2.30 -7.77 -3.54
C SER A 135 -2.47 -6.83 -2.34
N GLN A 136 -1.90 -5.62 -2.39
CA GLN A 136 -1.96 -4.66 -1.30
C GLN A 136 -3.05 -3.62 -1.55
N GLN A 137 -3.68 -3.13 -0.48
CA GLN A 137 -4.79 -2.18 -0.56
C GLN A 137 -4.50 -0.94 0.25
N ASP A 138 -4.92 0.22 -0.28
CA ASP A 138 -4.82 1.52 0.36
C ASP A 138 -3.43 1.85 0.87
N ILE A 139 -2.44 1.66 -0.03
CA ILE A 139 -1.03 1.92 0.24
C ILE A 139 -0.55 3.18 -0.47
N TYR A 140 0.38 3.83 0.18
CA TYR A 140 1.07 5.04 -0.28
C TYR A 140 2.56 4.78 -0.27
N ILE A 141 3.19 4.79 -1.43
CA ILE A 141 4.61 4.55 -1.63
C ILE A 141 5.24 5.88 -2.05
N PHE A 142 6.30 6.31 -1.39
CA PHE A 142 6.93 7.60 -1.65
C PHE A 142 8.41 7.60 -1.29
N ASP A 143 9.18 8.42 -1.98
CA ASP A 143 10.61 8.54 -1.70
C ASP A 143 10.89 9.33 -0.40
N LYS A 144 12.07 9.14 0.14
CA LYS A 144 12.51 9.80 1.39
C LYS A 144 12.60 11.32 1.28
N ASN A 145 12.69 11.85 0.07
CA ASN A 145 12.73 13.30 -0.20
C ASN A 145 11.35 13.88 -0.54
N PHE A 146 10.29 13.06 -0.51
CA PHE A 146 8.91 13.45 -0.82
C PHE A 146 8.78 14.09 -2.21
N THR A 147 9.51 13.60 -3.20
CA THR A 147 9.46 14.12 -4.57
C THR A 147 8.41 13.44 -5.43
N TRP A 148 7.98 12.25 -5.07
CA TRP A 148 6.92 11.49 -5.75
C TRP A 148 6.15 10.61 -4.76
N THR A 149 4.92 10.29 -5.14
CA THR A 149 4.10 9.26 -4.47
C THR A 149 3.39 8.40 -5.50
N TYR A 150 3.33 7.10 -5.22
CA TYR A 150 2.51 6.11 -5.91
C TYR A 150 1.49 5.55 -4.93
N VAL A 151 0.24 5.45 -5.37
CA VAL A 151 -0.86 5.01 -4.50
C VAL A 151 -1.62 3.89 -5.17
N HIS A 152 -1.80 2.78 -4.46
CA HIS A 152 -2.65 1.67 -4.87
C HIS A 152 -3.85 1.56 -3.91
N THR A 153 -5.06 1.47 -4.46
CA THR A 153 -6.31 1.53 -3.70
C THR A 153 -7.00 0.16 -3.67
N HIS A 154 -7.96 -0.02 -2.77
CA HIS A 154 -8.81 -1.20 -2.75
C HIS A 154 -9.89 -1.20 -3.84
N GLU A 155 -10.19 -0.05 -4.41
CA GLU A 155 -11.22 0.09 -5.44
C GLU A 155 -10.65 -0.16 -6.83
N SER A 156 -11.13 -1.18 -7.51
CA SER A 156 -10.66 -1.56 -8.86
C SER A 156 -10.89 -0.48 -9.93
N MET A 157 -11.83 0.44 -9.67
CA MET A 157 -12.18 1.56 -10.57
C MET A 157 -11.42 2.85 -10.22
N CYS A 158 -10.61 2.85 -9.16
CA CYS A 158 -9.92 4.02 -8.65
C CYS A 158 -8.40 3.76 -8.53
N GLY A 159 -7.62 4.37 -9.40
CA GLY A 159 -6.16 4.22 -9.39
C GLY A 159 -5.64 3.02 -10.19
N PRO A 160 -4.37 2.65 -10.00
CA PRO A 160 -3.42 3.37 -9.14
C PRO A 160 -3.12 4.78 -9.61
N TYR A 161 -2.57 5.59 -8.70
CA TYR A 161 -2.21 6.99 -8.95
C TYR A 161 -0.71 7.21 -8.79
N PHE A 162 -0.15 8.10 -9.61
CA PHE A 162 1.23 8.55 -9.46
C PHE A 162 1.31 10.07 -9.56
N TYR A 163 1.90 10.69 -8.57
CA TYR A 163 2.13 12.14 -8.54
C TYR A 163 3.60 12.43 -8.27
N LYS A 164 4.15 13.37 -9.03
CA LYS A 164 5.51 13.88 -8.84
C LYS A 164 5.45 15.38 -8.56
N VAL A 165 6.11 15.82 -7.50
CA VAL A 165 6.23 17.25 -7.17
C VAL A 165 7.09 17.92 -8.23
N ILE A 166 6.60 19.02 -8.78
CA ILE A 166 7.28 19.86 -9.77
C ILE A 166 8.04 20.98 -9.08
#